data_ca28a4dce8122dc6d4ccbaec4bc935ae
#
_entry.id   ca28a4dce8122dc6d4ccbaec4bc935ae
#
_cell.length_a   1.000
_cell.length_b   1.000
_cell.length_c   1.000
_cell.angle_alpha   90.00
_cell.angle_beta   90.00
_cell.angle_gamma   90.00
#
_symmetry.space_group_name_H-M   'P 1'
#
loop_
_entity.id
_entity.type
_entity.pdbx_description
1 polymer ?
#
loop_
_entity_poly.entity_id
_entity_poly.type
_entity_poly.pdbx_seq_one_letter_code
_entity_poly.pdbx_strand_id
1 'polypeptide(L)'
;MIAPVHPPPAATGALALDTYELTKRFGSFTAMDRVTMHVAPGTVHALLGENGAGKSTLVKCVAGFQRAEEGAILIDGREQDIANPVVARTLGIGMVYQHFTLAPGMTVAENLLLAGGKTPALIDWKRQRAELKEFLATTPFSLDLDVRPSELAAGEKQKLELLKQLYLKPRLLILDEPTSVLTPQEADEVLGHVREFAKSGLCTVLIITHKFREVMAYADSVTVLRRGKAVHHCQVADTNPARLAAAMMGEGEAPPPAEGDTAAPIGRALHAMQPTAANAPIALHVAGLRALGDRGTLAVHDLSLSVRSGEILGVAGVSGNGQRELVEALVGQRPRLAGRVTVMGEPYAAKREENRRLKVRSLPEEPLRNACVGDLSVAENMALRDFDQPPLAWPALGADLLNFPLWRSRAREWIAEYGVKTQGEGAPIRSLSGGNVQRAVLARELAGEINVLIAANPVFGLDFAAVAEIHSRIVQVRARGGAVLLISEDLDELLEMADRIVVMSEGRVVYETDAATAERHVLGAHMGGGDHHAPVAA
;
A
#
# COMPACT_ATOMS: atom_id res chain seq x y z
N MET A 1 24.86 10.87 -44.50
CA MET A 1 25.18 11.85 -43.42
C MET A 1 23.85 12.42 -42.97
N ILE A 2 23.31 11.93 -41.85
CA ILE A 2 22.10 12.44 -41.24
C ILE A 2 22.56 13.55 -40.29
N ALA A 3 22.12 14.78 -40.53
CA ALA A 3 22.43 15.93 -39.70
C ALA A 3 22.00 15.70 -38.26
N PRO A 4 22.76 16.13 -37.23
CA PRO A 4 22.34 16.04 -35.86
C PRO A 4 21.12 16.92 -35.65
N VAL A 5 19.99 16.33 -35.29
CA VAL A 5 18.79 17.05 -34.83
C VAL A 5 19.17 17.69 -33.49
N HIS A 6 19.42 18.99 -33.52
CA HIS A 6 19.54 19.77 -32.26
C HIS A 6 18.19 19.73 -31.56
N PRO A 7 18.12 19.37 -30.27
CA PRO A 7 16.89 19.52 -29.52
C PRO A 7 16.50 21.00 -29.50
N PRO A 8 15.20 21.31 -29.67
CA PRO A 8 14.73 22.69 -29.56
C PRO A 8 15.07 23.25 -28.17
N PRO A 9 15.27 24.59 -28.04
CA PRO A 9 15.53 25.21 -26.75
C PRO A 9 14.40 24.85 -25.79
N ALA A 10 14.75 24.41 -24.57
CA ALA A 10 13.79 24.04 -23.55
C ALA A 10 12.79 25.20 -23.34
N ALA A 11 11.54 24.99 -23.69
CA ALA A 11 10.47 25.92 -23.38
C ALA A 11 10.42 26.08 -21.85
N THR A 12 10.48 27.30 -21.35
CA THR A 12 10.36 27.62 -19.93
C THR A 12 8.88 27.59 -19.57
N GLY A 13 8.49 26.72 -18.66
CA GLY A 13 7.10 26.62 -18.16
C GLY A 13 6.56 25.20 -18.13
N ALA A 14 5.41 25.04 -17.48
CA ALA A 14 4.70 23.79 -17.34
C ALA A 14 4.38 23.15 -18.71
N LEU A 15 4.39 21.83 -18.77
CA LEU A 15 4.27 21.04 -19.99
C LEU A 15 2.83 20.50 -20.12
N ALA A 16 2.22 20.61 -21.32
CA ALA A 16 1.00 19.87 -21.66
C ALA A 16 1.36 18.45 -22.10
N LEU A 17 0.65 17.45 -21.57
CA LEU A 17 0.81 16.05 -21.94
C LEU A 17 -0.51 15.51 -22.49
N ASP A 18 -0.47 14.99 -23.71
CA ASP A 18 -1.57 14.23 -24.29
C ASP A 18 -1.09 12.83 -24.66
N THR A 19 -1.93 11.84 -24.42
CA THR A 19 -1.77 10.52 -25.01
C THR A 19 -2.94 10.27 -25.95
N TYR A 20 -2.67 9.72 -27.11
CA TYR A 20 -3.68 9.41 -28.10
C TYR A 20 -3.65 7.94 -28.46
N GLU A 21 -4.72 7.22 -28.14
CA GLU A 21 -4.94 5.78 -28.41
C GLU A 21 -3.74 4.89 -28.09
N LEU A 22 -3.02 5.16 -26.99
CA LEU A 22 -1.86 4.37 -26.60
C LEU A 22 -2.24 2.92 -26.29
N THR A 23 -1.59 2.00 -26.99
CA THR A 23 -1.77 0.56 -26.80
C THR A 23 -0.44 -0.10 -26.40
N LYS A 24 -0.48 -0.93 -25.36
CA LYS A 24 0.68 -1.71 -24.88
C LYS A 24 0.29 -3.15 -24.61
N ARG A 25 1.06 -4.09 -25.22
CA ARG A 25 0.87 -5.52 -25.07
C ARG A 25 2.11 -6.18 -24.45
N PHE A 26 1.89 -7.23 -23.68
CA PHE A 26 2.93 -8.13 -23.16
C PHE A 26 2.58 -9.56 -23.59
N GLY A 27 3.17 -10.03 -24.69
CA GLY A 27 2.75 -11.27 -25.33
C GLY A 27 1.27 -11.21 -25.77
N SER A 28 0.45 -12.11 -25.26
CA SER A 28 -1.01 -12.13 -25.52
C SER A 28 -1.82 -11.20 -24.60
N PHE A 29 -1.22 -10.63 -23.56
CA PHE A 29 -1.89 -9.76 -22.60
C PHE A 29 -1.83 -8.30 -23.04
N THR A 30 -2.99 -7.65 -23.20
CA THR A 30 -3.08 -6.21 -23.48
C THR A 30 -3.20 -5.45 -22.17
N ALA A 31 -2.13 -4.74 -21.79
CA ALA A 31 -2.07 -3.95 -20.56
C ALA A 31 -2.70 -2.57 -20.71
N MET A 32 -2.68 -2.00 -21.93
CA MET A 32 -3.38 -0.77 -22.31
C MET A 32 -3.98 -0.96 -23.70
N ASP A 33 -5.23 -0.51 -23.88
CA ASP A 33 -5.98 -0.62 -25.12
C ASP A 33 -6.55 0.77 -25.47
N ARG A 34 -5.90 1.46 -26.40
CA ARG A 34 -6.27 2.78 -26.94
C ARG A 34 -6.55 3.83 -25.85
N VAL A 35 -5.59 3.99 -24.93
CA VAL A 35 -5.71 4.95 -23.83
C VAL A 35 -5.47 6.37 -24.35
N THR A 36 -6.49 7.22 -24.24
CA THR A 36 -6.41 8.65 -24.50
C THR A 36 -6.57 9.41 -23.19
N MET A 37 -5.63 10.32 -22.91
CA MET A 37 -5.62 11.15 -21.70
C MET A 37 -5.11 12.55 -22.05
N HIS A 38 -5.67 13.57 -21.41
CA HIS A 38 -5.26 14.96 -21.54
C HIS A 38 -4.89 15.53 -20.18
N VAL A 39 -3.69 16.10 -20.07
CA VAL A 39 -3.17 16.77 -18.87
C VAL A 39 -2.82 18.21 -19.21
N ALA A 40 -3.59 19.14 -18.67
CA ALA A 40 -3.41 20.57 -18.91
C ALA A 40 -2.12 21.11 -18.24
N PRO A 41 -1.41 22.06 -18.86
CA PRO A 41 -0.19 22.61 -18.28
C PRO A 41 -0.46 23.38 -16.99
N GLY A 42 0.43 23.22 -16.00
CA GLY A 42 0.34 23.92 -14.71
C GLY A 42 -0.78 23.43 -13.80
N THR A 43 -1.30 22.24 -14.05
CA THR A 43 -2.34 21.60 -13.21
C THR A 43 -1.82 20.35 -12.54
N VAL A 44 -2.56 19.90 -11.52
CA VAL A 44 -2.41 18.58 -10.91
C VAL A 44 -3.47 17.65 -11.51
N HIS A 45 -3.05 16.66 -12.28
CA HIS A 45 -3.93 15.64 -12.85
C HIS A 45 -3.79 14.33 -12.08
N ALA A 46 -4.90 13.74 -11.65
CA ALA A 46 -4.91 12.44 -11.03
C ALA A 46 -5.15 11.32 -12.04
N LEU A 47 -4.31 10.29 -12.02
CA LEU A 47 -4.51 9.04 -12.73
C LEU A 47 -4.98 7.98 -11.73
N LEU A 48 -6.28 7.72 -11.74
CA LEU A 48 -6.97 6.83 -10.81
C LEU A 48 -7.26 5.48 -11.48
N GLY A 49 -7.31 4.41 -10.71
CA GLY A 49 -7.65 3.07 -11.22
C GLY A 49 -7.17 1.98 -10.28
N GLU A 50 -7.76 0.79 -10.42
CA GLU A 50 -7.36 -0.40 -9.65
C GLU A 50 -5.95 -0.87 -9.98
N ASN A 51 -5.41 -1.77 -9.13
CA ASN A 51 -4.15 -2.45 -9.43
C ASN A 51 -4.32 -3.31 -10.70
N GLY A 52 -3.34 -3.21 -11.60
CA GLY A 52 -3.45 -3.86 -12.91
C GLY A 52 -4.29 -3.11 -13.96
N ALA A 53 -4.86 -1.94 -13.64
CA ALA A 53 -5.63 -1.14 -14.60
C ALA A 53 -4.80 -0.53 -15.74
N GLY A 54 -3.46 -0.61 -15.69
CA GLY A 54 -2.57 -0.07 -16.71
C GLY A 54 -1.87 1.24 -16.34
N LYS A 55 -2.12 1.80 -15.14
CA LYS A 55 -1.54 3.09 -14.68
C LYS A 55 -0.02 3.14 -14.80
N SER A 56 0.68 2.21 -14.13
CA SER A 56 2.15 2.15 -14.15
C SER A 56 2.70 1.85 -15.55
N THR A 57 1.94 1.14 -16.39
CA THR A 57 2.33 0.91 -17.81
C THR A 57 2.26 2.22 -18.59
N LEU A 58 1.18 3.00 -18.43
CA LEU A 58 1.01 4.30 -19.09
C LEU A 58 2.17 5.24 -18.73
N VAL A 59 2.44 5.42 -17.44
CA VAL A 59 3.51 6.34 -17.03
C VAL A 59 4.90 5.84 -17.39
N LYS A 60 5.13 4.53 -17.44
CA LYS A 60 6.39 3.96 -17.95
C LYS A 60 6.57 4.23 -19.45
N CYS A 61 5.49 4.29 -20.22
CA CYS A 61 5.56 4.73 -21.63
C CYS A 61 5.90 6.23 -21.72
N VAL A 62 5.24 7.08 -20.93
CA VAL A 62 5.51 8.53 -20.89
C VAL A 62 6.92 8.84 -20.39
N ALA A 63 7.41 8.07 -19.40
CA ALA A 63 8.76 8.23 -18.85
C ALA A 63 9.86 7.52 -19.68
N GLY A 64 9.52 6.85 -20.79
CA GLY A 64 10.47 6.22 -21.71
C GLY A 64 11.06 4.89 -21.22
N PHE A 65 10.49 4.24 -20.20
CA PHE A 65 10.90 2.89 -19.78
C PHE A 65 10.32 1.78 -20.64
N GLN A 66 9.22 2.08 -21.34
CA GLN A 66 8.55 1.15 -22.23
C GLN A 66 8.09 1.92 -23.48
N ARG A 67 7.99 1.23 -24.60
CA ARG A 67 7.38 1.77 -25.83
C ARG A 67 5.99 1.19 -25.99
N ALA A 68 5.01 2.04 -26.33
CA ALA A 68 3.72 1.61 -26.82
C ALA A 68 3.88 1.00 -28.22
N GLU A 69 3.04 0.04 -28.58
CA GLU A 69 3.01 -0.54 -29.93
C GLU A 69 2.19 0.32 -30.89
N GLU A 70 1.16 1.03 -30.38
CA GLU A 70 0.25 1.85 -31.18
C GLU A 70 -0.07 3.14 -30.41
N GLY A 71 -0.48 4.17 -31.15
CA GLY A 71 -0.83 5.47 -30.60
C GLY A 71 0.34 6.43 -30.52
N ALA A 72 0.11 7.62 -29.94
CA ALA A 72 1.09 8.70 -29.88
C ALA A 72 1.11 9.37 -28.49
N ILE A 73 2.28 9.88 -28.10
CA ILE A 73 2.47 10.79 -26.96
C ILE A 73 2.78 12.18 -27.50
N LEU A 74 1.98 13.16 -27.12
CA LEU A 74 2.17 14.54 -27.52
C LEU A 74 2.62 15.38 -26.31
N ILE A 75 3.66 16.17 -26.54
CA ILE A 75 4.18 17.13 -25.57
C ILE A 75 4.02 18.53 -26.18
N ASP A 76 3.29 19.40 -25.48
CA ASP A 76 2.93 20.74 -25.99
C ASP A 76 2.33 20.67 -27.40
N GLY A 77 1.45 19.68 -27.64
CA GLY A 77 0.76 19.46 -28.93
C GLY A 77 1.64 18.88 -30.05
N ARG A 78 2.89 18.47 -29.75
CA ARG A 78 3.81 17.86 -30.73
C ARG A 78 4.07 16.40 -30.37
N GLU A 79 3.90 15.51 -31.33
CA GLU A 79 4.22 14.10 -31.15
C GLU A 79 5.71 13.90 -30.85
N GLN A 80 5.99 13.06 -29.85
CA GLN A 80 7.34 12.74 -29.39
C GLN A 80 7.56 11.22 -29.36
N ASP A 81 8.66 10.76 -29.92
CA ASP A 81 9.15 9.39 -29.73
C ASP A 81 10.03 9.32 -28.48
N ILE A 82 9.43 8.94 -27.36
CA ILE A 82 10.13 8.82 -26.08
C ILE A 82 10.77 7.44 -25.98
N ALA A 83 11.90 7.28 -26.65
CA ALA A 83 12.57 5.98 -26.80
C ALA A 83 13.20 5.42 -25.53
N ASN A 84 13.57 6.29 -24.58
CA ASN A 84 14.24 5.93 -23.32
C ASN A 84 14.10 7.07 -22.29
N PRO A 85 14.43 6.82 -20.99
CA PRO A 85 14.33 7.82 -19.95
C PRO A 85 15.21 9.07 -20.12
N VAL A 86 16.30 8.95 -20.91
CA VAL A 86 17.16 10.11 -21.20
C VAL A 86 16.41 11.11 -22.08
N VAL A 87 15.68 10.61 -23.09
CA VAL A 87 14.82 11.45 -23.94
C VAL A 87 13.71 12.10 -23.11
N ALA A 88 13.01 11.33 -22.26
CA ALA A 88 11.98 11.86 -21.37
C ALA A 88 12.52 13.01 -20.52
N ARG A 89 13.70 12.83 -19.92
CA ARG A 89 14.38 13.84 -19.13
C ARG A 89 14.75 15.10 -19.96
N THR A 90 15.21 14.96 -21.21
CA THR A 90 15.52 16.12 -22.06
C THR A 90 14.27 16.92 -22.43
N LEU A 91 13.10 16.28 -22.45
CA LEU A 91 11.80 16.92 -22.62
C LEU A 91 11.28 17.60 -21.34
N GLY A 92 11.97 17.41 -20.21
CA GLY A 92 11.60 17.96 -18.93
C GLY A 92 10.63 17.06 -18.13
N ILE A 93 10.57 15.76 -18.41
CA ILE A 93 9.74 14.80 -17.68
C ILE A 93 10.58 14.20 -16.54
N GLY A 94 10.12 14.37 -15.29
CA GLY A 94 10.65 13.76 -14.09
C GLY A 94 9.67 12.76 -13.51
N MET A 95 10.17 11.74 -12.80
CA MET A 95 9.32 10.71 -12.16
C MET A 95 9.85 10.35 -10.78
N VAL A 96 8.96 10.35 -9.79
CA VAL A 96 9.14 9.76 -8.47
C VAL A 96 8.44 8.41 -8.48
N TYR A 97 9.17 7.36 -8.09
CA TYR A 97 8.68 5.99 -8.12
C TYR A 97 8.05 5.59 -6.79
N GLN A 98 7.22 4.57 -6.82
CA GLN A 98 6.60 3.95 -5.63
C GLN A 98 7.66 3.43 -4.64
N HIS A 99 8.80 2.91 -5.14
CA HIS A 99 9.92 2.46 -4.31
C HIS A 99 11.06 3.48 -4.38
N PHE A 100 11.72 3.72 -3.25
CA PHE A 100 12.85 4.63 -3.19
C PHE A 100 13.99 4.23 -4.11
N THR A 101 14.49 5.20 -4.89
CA THR A 101 15.64 5.04 -5.79
C THR A 101 16.89 5.70 -5.23
N LEU A 102 16.97 5.85 -3.90
CA LEU A 102 18.07 6.46 -3.18
C LEU A 102 19.28 5.53 -3.08
N ALA A 103 20.47 6.08 -3.18
CA ALA A 103 21.70 5.38 -2.87
C ALA A 103 21.94 5.38 -1.34
N PRO A 104 21.70 4.27 -0.62
CA PRO A 104 21.63 4.29 0.84
C PRO A 104 22.97 4.56 1.54
N GLY A 105 24.09 4.32 0.86
CA GLY A 105 25.43 4.59 1.36
C GLY A 105 25.95 5.99 1.10
N MET A 106 25.26 6.78 0.28
CA MET A 106 25.61 8.16 -0.07
C MET A 106 24.80 9.13 0.79
N THR A 107 25.36 10.32 1.07
CA THR A 107 24.66 11.40 1.78
C THR A 107 23.53 11.99 0.94
N VAL A 108 22.66 12.81 1.54
CA VAL A 108 21.64 13.61 0.84
C VAL A 108 22.28 14.45 -0.26
N ALA A 109 23.39 15.15 0.04
CA ALA A 109 24.13 15.95 -0.95
C ALA A 109 24.61 15.12 -2.15
N GLU A 110 25.16 13.95 -1.90
CA GLU A 110 25.64 13.04 -2.94
C GLU A 110 24.51 12.48 -3.80
N ASN A 111 23.37 12.15 -3.19
CA ASN A 111 22.16 11.70 -3.91
C ASN A 111 21.62 12.80 -4.84
N LEU A 112 21.58 14.06 -4.39
CA LEU A 112 21.16 15.20 -5.21
C LEU A 112 22.12 15.44 -6.38
N LEU A 113 23.42 15.39 -6.16
CA LEU A 113 24.43 15.54 -7.22
C LEU A 113 24.34 14.41 -8.25
N LEU A 114 24.18 13.17 -7.79
CA LEU A 114 24.04 12.01 -8.66
C LEU A 114 22.82 12.15 -9.59
N ALA A 115 21.71 12.68 -9.07
CA ALA A 115 20.53 12.96 -9.87
C ALA A 115 20.81 13.91 -11.03
N GLY A 116 21.71 14.90 -10.87
CA GLY A 116 22.16 15.84 -11.90
C GLY A 116 22.83 15.19 -13.13
N GLY A 117 23.36 13.99 -12.99
CA GLY A 117 23.86 13.13 -14.07
C GLY A 117 25.20 13.54 -14.69
N LYS A 118 25.76 14.70 -14.38
CA LYS A 118 27.09 15.14 -14.80
C LYS A 118 27.88 15.52 -13.57
N THR A 119 28.57 14.53 -12.98
CA THR A 119 29.52 14.81 -11.89
C THR A 119 30.92 15.06 -12.48
N PRO A 120 31.59 16.16 -12.11
CA PRO A 120 32.97 16.38 -12.52
C PRO A 120 33.89 15.34 -11.86
N ALA A 121 35.04 15.06 -12.50
CA ALA A 121 36.01 14.10 -11.95
C ALA A 121 36.56 14.54 -10.57
N LEU A 122 36.60 15.85 -10.28
CA LEU A 122 36.91 16.42 -8.98
C LEU A 122 35.74 17.30 -8.55
N ILE A 123 35.19 17.02 -7.39
CA ILE A 123 34.04 17.74 -6.83
C ILE A 123 34.57 18.79 -5.83
N ASP A 124 34.28 20.05 -6.08
CA ASP A 124 34.42 21.11 -5.08
C ASP A 124 33.23 21.08 -4.12
N TRP A 125 33.36 20.31 -3.05
CA TRP A 125 32.30 20.12 -2.06
C TRP A 125 31.88 21.43 -1.37
N LYS A 126 32.78 22.37 -1.19
CA LYS A 126 32.44 23.66 -0.56
C LYS A 126 31.46 24.44 -1.44
N ARG A 127 31.73 24.50 -2.73
CA ARG A 127 30.87 25.16 -3.71
C ARG A 127 29.57 24.42 -3.89
N GLN A 128 29.62 23.08 -4.07
CA GLN A 128 28.44 22.27 -4.30
C GLN A 128 27.46 22.32 -3.11
N ARG A 129 27.97 22.30 -1.88
CA ARG A 129 27.13 22.43 -0.68
C ARG A 129 26.48 23.80 -0.57
N ALA A 130 27.17 24.87 -0.99
CA ALA A 130 26.57 26.19 -1.04
C ALA A 130 25.42 26.25 -2.04
N GLU A 131 25.63 25.74 -3.27
CA GLU A 131 24.60 25.64 -4.30
C GLU A 131 23.41 24.78 -3.88
N LEU A 132 23.64 23.64 -3.22
CA LEU A 132 22.56 22.76 -2.69
C LEU A 132 21.80 23.44 -1.54
N LYS A 133 22.47 24.18 -0.65
CA LYS A 133 21.78 24.94 0.41
C LYS A 133 20.91 26.05 -0.17
N GLU A 134 21.39 26.74 -1.19
CA GLU A 134 20.60 27.75 -1.91
C GLU A 134 19.39 27.11 -2.59
N PHE A 135 19.58 25.97 -3.25
CA PHE A 135 18.47 25.19 -3.83
C PHE A 135 17.45 24.79 -2.76
N LEU A 136 17.87 24.18 -1.64
CA LEU A 136 16.98 23.79 -0.55
C LEU A 136 16.19 24.98 0.00
N ALA A 137 16.81 26.15 0.11
CA ALA A 137 16.12 27.38 0.55
C ALA A 137 15.01 27.85 -0.40
N THR A 138 15.02 27.40 -1.67
CA THR A 138 13.94 27.67 -2.64
C THR A 138 12.84 26.61 -2.62
N THR A 139 12.99 25.55 -1.84
CA THR A 139 12.03 24.46 -1.73
C THR A 139 11.34 24.49 -0.36
N PRO A 140 10.14 23.92 -0.25
CA PRO A 140 9.45 23.83 1.03
C PRO A 140 10.03 22.75 1.96
N PHE A 141 10.95 21.93 1.48
CA PHE A 141 11.53 20.82 2.22
C PHE A 141 12.92 21.16 2.74
N SER A 142 13.17 20.87 4.00
CA SER A 142 14.50 20.97 4.60
C SER A 142 15.03 19.57 4.95
N LEU A 143 16.24 19.26 4.53
CA LEU A 143 16.97 18.05 4.90
C LEU A 143 18.42 18.40 5.19
N ASP A 144 19.02 17.67 6.14
CA ASP A 144 20.45 17.77 6.38
C ASP A 144 21.22 17.10 5.24
N LEU A 145 22.10 17.88 4.59
CA LEU A 145 22.88 17.43 3.44
C LEU A 145 23.89 16.31 3.78
N ASP A 146 24.27 16.16 5.04
CA ASP A 146 25.30 15.24 5.50
C ASP A 146 24.75 13.88 5.98
N VAL A 147 23.45 13.77 6.19
CA VAL A 147 22.78 12.54 6.62
C VAL A 147 22.66 11.56 5.44
N ARG A 148 22.70 10.26 5.72
CA ARG A 148 22.50 9.20 4.73
C ARG A 148 21.04 8.76 4.68
N PRO A 149 20.50 8.35 3.51
CA PRO A 149 19.15 7.83 3.40
C PRO A 149 18.85 6.64 4.33
N SER A 150 19.87 5.85 4.71
CA SER A 150 19.72 4.77 5.69
C SER A 150 19.30 5.23 7.09
N GLU A 151 19.58 6.50 7.42
CA GLU A 151 19.31 7.13 8.71
C GLU A 151 18.01 7.95 8.71
N LEU A 152 17.47 8.25 7.52
CA LEU A 152 16.26 9.03 7.34
C LEU A 152 14.99 8.20 7.62
N ALA A 153 13.98 8.83 8.20
CA ALA A 153 12.63 8.30 8.28
C ALA A 153 12.01 8.15 6.88
N ALA A 154 10.91 7.39 6.76
CA ALA A 154 10.25 7.16 5.47
C ALA A 154 9.78 8.47 4.81
N GLY A 155 9.19 9.39 5.58
CA GLY A 155 8.78 10.71 5.10
C GLY A 155 9.94 11.56 4.59
N GLU A 156 11.07 11.54 5.27
CA GLU A 156 12.27 12.25 4.84
C GLU A 156 12.88 11.67 3.56
N LYS A 157 12.84 10.33 3.41
CA LYS A 157 13.23 9.68 2.15
C LYS A 157 12.35 10.11 1.00
N GLN A 158 11.04 10.22 1.22
CA GLN A 158 10.10 10.70 0.22
C GLN A 158 10.36 12.17 -0.16
N LYS A 159 10.61 13.03 0.83
CA LYS A 159 11.06 14.43 0.60
C LYS A 159 12.35 14.47 -0.22
N LEU A 160 13.31 13.58 0.04
CA LEU A 160 14.55 13.50 -0.74
C LEU A 160 14.29 13.04 -2.20
N GLU A 161 13.41 12.05 -2.44
CA GLU A 161 13.04 11.66 -3.80
C GLU A 161 12.40 12.83 -4.58
N LEU A 162 11.53 13.59 -3.94
CA LEU A 162 10.94 14.79 -4.54
C LEU A 162 12.02 15.85 -4.82
N LEU A 163 12.90 16.13 -3.85
CA LEU A 163 14.00 17.08 -4.01
C LEU A 163 14.93 16.72 -5.17
N LYS A 164 15.23 15.42 -5.37
CA LYS A 164 16.00 14.93 -6.53
C LYS A 164 15.35 15.34 -7.84
N GLN A 165 14.03 15.18 -7.95
CA GLN A 165 13.32 15.57 -9.17
C GLN A 165 13.24 17.10 -9.32
N LEU A 166 12.92 17.83 -8.25
CA LEU A 166 12.87 19.30 -8.27
C LEU A 166 14.24 19.93 -8.62
N TYR A 167 15.35 19.31 -8.17
CA TYR A 167 16.70 19.74 -8.53
C TYR A 167 16.94 19.68 -10.06
N LEU A 168 16.27 18.78 -10.77
CA LEU A 168 16.33 18.66 -12.23
C LEU A 168 15.41 19.65 -12.96
N LYS A 169 14.61 20.45 -12.23
CA LYS A 169 13.66 21.43 -12.77
C LYS A 169 12.73 20.83 -13.83
N PRO A 170 11.92 19.81 -13.48
CA PRO A 170 11.03 19.17 -14.42
C PRO A 170 9.92 20.12 -14.85
N ARG A 171 9.46 19.97 -16.09
CA ARG A 171 8.26 20.63 -16.62
C ARG A 171 6.99 19.79 -16.45
N LEU A 172 7.17 18.46 -16.33
CA LEU A 172 6.16 17.48 -15.93
C LEU A 172 6.77 16.61 -14.82
N LEU A 173 6.10 16.52 -13.68
CA LEU A 173 6.46 15.66 -12.57
C LEU A 173 5.42 14.55 -12.42
N ILE A 174 5.84 13.30 -12.60
CA ILE A 174 5.02 12.12 -12.39
C ILE A 174 5.30 11.58 -10.99
N LEU A 175 4.26 11.38 -10.19
CA LEU A 175 4.32 10.86 -8.82
C LEU A 175 3.56 9.54 -8.74
N ASP A 176 4.27 8.41 -8.56
CA ASP A 176 3.66 7.08 -8.46
C ASP A 176 3.47 6.72 -6.99
N GLU A 177 2.24 6.82 -6.50
CA GLU A 177 1.81 6.60 -5.12
C GLU A 177 2.69 7.33 -4.07
N PRO A 178 2.84 8.67 -4.17
CA PRO A 178 3.84 9.42 -3.40
C PRO A 178 3.61 9.43 -1.89
N THR A 179 2.46 8.99 -1.41
CA THR A 179 2.03 9.06 0.00
C THR A 179 1.86 7.69 0.65
N SER A 180 2.28 6.62 0.00
CA SER A 180 2.06 5.25 0.49
C SER A 180 2.77 4.95 1.83
N VAL A 181 3.86 5.67 2.12
CA VAL A 181 4.69 5.48 3.33
C VAL A 181 4.66 6.70 4.26
N LEU A 182 3.74 7.64 4.04
CA LEU A 182 3.66 8.91 4.78
C LEU A 182 2.52 8.87 5.80
N THR A 183 2.71 9.57 6.92
CA THR A 183 1.60 9.93 7.80
C THR A 183 0.63 10.86 7.06
N PRO A 184 -0.65 10.94 7.49
CA PRO A 184 -1.61 11.86 6.87
C PRO A 184 -1.14 13.31 6.82
N GLN A 185 -0.46 13.79 7.86
CA GLN A 185 0.09 15.15 7.92
C GLN A 185 1.22 15.35 6.92
N GLU A 186 2.16 14.39 6.83
CA GLU A 186 3.24 14.44 5.84
C GLU A 186 2.69 14.37 4.41
N ALA A 187 1.66 13.56 4.19
CA ALA A 187 0.99 13.46 2.89
C ALA A 187 0.34 14.79 2.49
N ASP A 188 -0.37 15.44 3.43
CA ASP A 188 -0.99 16.75 3.22
C ASP A 188 0.06 17.84 2.98
N GLU A 189 1.17 17.84 3.72
CA GLU A 189 2.30 18.74 3.51
C GLU A 189 2.89 18.55 2.09
N VAL A 190 3.24 17.32 1.73
CA VAL A 190 3.87 16.99 0.44
C VAL A 190 2.95 17.35 -0.73
N LEU A 191 1.68 16.89 -0.69
CA LEU A 191 0.74 17.14 -1.78
C LEU A 191 0.32 18.62 -1.87
N GLY A 192 0.23 19.32 -0.72
CA GLY A 192 0.01 20.76 -0.67
C GLY A 192 1.10 21.52 -1.42
N HIS A 193 2.36 21.23 -1.14
CA HIS A 193 3.50 21.85 -1.83
C HIS A 193 3.58 21.49 -3.31
N VAL A 194 3.28 20.24 -3.67
CA VAL A 194 3.21 19.80 -5.08
C VAL A 194 2.14 20.60 -5.83
N ARG A 195 0.98 20.83 -5.21
CA ARG A 195 -0.09 21.63 -5.79
C ARG A 195 0.31 23.10 -5.97
N GLU A 196 0.97 23.70 -4.97
CA GLU A 196 1.49 25.07 -5.08
C GLU A 196 2.52 25.19 -6.20
N PHE A 197 3.40 24.19 -6.33
CA PHE A 197 4.39 24.13 -7.40
C PHE A 197 3.74 24.04 -8.79
N ALA A 198 2.69 23.25 -8.95
CA ALA A 198 1.92 23.21 -10.20
C ALA A 198 1.27 24.57 -10.50
N LYS A 199 0.59 25.17 -9.51
CA LYS A 199 -0.07 26.49 -9.64
C LYS A 199 0.88 27.64 -9.99
N SER A 200 2.18 27.53 -9.67
CA SER A 200 3.17 28.51 -10.09
C SER A 200 3.38 28.57 -11.61
N GLY A 201 2.81 27.61 -12.37
CA GLY A 201 2.95 27.51 -13.82
C GLY A 201 4.31 26.99 -14.29
N LEU A 202 5.18 26.55 -13.38
CA LEU A 202 6.52 26.05 -13.70
C LEU A 202 6.51 24.56 -14.04
N CYS A 203 5.56 23.79 -13.51
CA CYS A 203 5.50 22.35 -13.67
C CYS A 203 4.04 21.86 -13.75
N THR A 204 3.79 20.86 -14.54
CA THR A 204 2.57 20.06 -14.53
C THR A 204 2.80 18.83 -13.66
N VAL A 205 1.80 18.40 -12.92
CA VAL A 205 1.92 17.24 -12.04
C VAL A 205 0.91 16.17 -12.44
N LEU A 206 1.40 14.92 -12.60
CA LEU A 206 0.59 13.73 -12.80
C LEU A 206 0.75 12.84 -11.57
N ILE A 207 -0.31 12.74 -10.75
CA ILE A 207 -0.32 11.89 -9.54
C ILE A 207 -1.03 10.58 -9.85
N ILE A 208 -0.35 9.46 -9.60
CA ILE A 208 -0.97 8.14 -9.61
C ILE A 208 -1.32 7.81 -8.16
N THR A 209 -2.59 7.59 -7.89
CA THR A 209 -3.07 7.22 -6.56
C THR A 209 -4.34 6.38 -6.69
N HIS A 210 -4.65 5.64 -5.63
CA HIS A 210 -5.93 4.96 -5.46
C HIS A 210 -6.76 5.60 -4.33
N LYS A 211 -6.25 6.65 -3.67
CA LYS A 211 -6.88 7.33 -2.54
C LYS A 211 -7.75 8.49 -3.02
N PHE A 212 -9.07 8.35 -2.95
CA PHE A 212 -10.01 9.40 -3.37
C PHE A 212 -9.81 10.72 -2.63
N ARG A 213 -9.43 10.66 -1.34
CA ARG A 213 -9.15 11.86 -0.54
C ARG A 213 -8.08 12.74 -1.18
N GLU A 214 -6.99 12.14 -1.65
CA GLU A 214 -5.89 12.86 -2.30
C GLU A 214 -6.35 13.50 -3.60
N VAL A 215 -7.13 12.76 -4.41
CA VAL A 215 -7.72 13.28 -5.65
C VAL A 215 -8.61 14.49 -5.36
N MET A 216 -9.55 14.35 -4.43
CA MET A 216 -10.53 15.41 -4.11
C MET A 216 -9.88 16.65 -3.50
N ALA A 217 -8.79 16.49 -2.72
CA ALA A 217 -8.14 17.60 -2.04
C ALA A 217 -7.12 18.35 -2.91
N TYR A 218 -6.40 17.64 -3.78
CA TYR A 218 -5.21 18.18 -4.41
C TYR A 218 -5.25 18.20 -5.94
N ALA A 219 -6.05 17.37 -6.61
CA ALA A 219 -6.10 17.35 -8.07
C ALA A 219 -7.11 18.38 -8.63
N ASP A 220 -6.84 18.84 -9.84
CA ASP A 220 -7.74 19.71 -10.61
C ASP A 220 -8.61 18.87 -11.56
N SER A 221 -8.04 17.82 -12.14
CA SER A 221 -8.73 16.90 -13.06
C SER A 221 -8.33 15.45 -12.79
N VAL A 222 -9.14 14.50 -13.23
CA VAL A 222 -8.91 13.08 -13.01
C VAL A 222 -9.24 12.26 -14.26
N THR A 223 -8.39 11.27 -14.56
CA THR A 223 -8.66 10.20 -15.51
C THR A 223 -8.71 8.87 -14.78
N VAL A 224 -9.78 8.10 -14.99
CA VAL A 224 -9.95 6.77 -14.42
C VAL A 224 -9.58 5.72 -15.46
N LEU A 225 -8.61 4.86 -15.12
CA LEU A 225 -8.27 3.68 -15.90
C LEU A 225 -8.93 2.43 -15.30
N ARG A 226 -9.50 1.61 -16.18
CA ARG A 226 -10.07 0.31 -15.83
C ARG A 226 -9.76 -0.72 -16.92
N ARG A 227 -9.13 -1.85 -16.54
CA ARG A 227 -8.79 -2.98 -17.45
C ARG A 227 -8.08 -2.50 -18.72
N GLY A 228 -7.13 -1.60 -18.57
CA GLY A 228 -6.33 -1.06 -19.68
C GLY A 228 -7.00 0.03 -20.52
N LYS A 229 -8.18 0.54 -20.14
CA LYS A 229 -8.91 1.58 -20.88
C LYS A 229 -9.15 2.81 -20.01
N ALA A 230 -9.10 4.00 -20.62
CA ALA A 230 -9.59 5.21 -19.99
C ALA A 230 -11.14 5.20 -20.07
N VAL A 231 -11.79 5.07 -18.90
CA VAL A 231 -13.26 4.90 -18.82
C VAL A 231 -13.97 6.17 -18.37
N HIS A 232 -13.26 7.10 -17.72
CA HIS A 232 -13.83 8.34 -17.25
C HIS A 232 -12.76 9.44 -17.20
N HIS A 233 -13.14 10.67 -17.55
CA HIS A 233 -12.31 11.87 -17.43
C HIS A 233 -13.21 13.02 -17.02
N CYS A 234 -12.84 13.77 -15.96
CA CYS A 234 -13.60 14.93 -15.50
C CYS A 234 -12.73 15.92 -14.71
N GLN A 235 -13.26 17.12 -14.48
CA GLN A 235 -12.73 18.03 -13.47
C GLN A 235 -13.12 17.51 -12.08
N VAL A 236 -12.23 17.65 -11.11
CA VAL A 236 -12.51 17.19 -9.74
C VAL A 236 -13.67 17.95 -9.11
N ALA A 237 -13.87 19.23 -9.49
CA ALA A 237 -15.00 20.04 -9.04
C ALA A 237 -16.38 19.49 -9.47
N ASP A 238 -16.43 18.67 -10.54
CA ASP A 238 -17.66 18.14 -11.12
C ASP A 238 -17.97 16.69 -10.68
N THR A 239 -17.17 16.14 -9.77
CA THR A 239 -17.28 14.74 -9.36
C THR A 239 -17.27 14.59 -7.83
N ASN A 240 -17.43 13.36 -7.35
CA ASN A 240 -17.33 12.98 -5.96
C ASN A 240 -16.74 11.57 -5.82
N PRO A 241 -16.31 11.13 -4.60
CA PRO A 241 -15.72 9.81 -4.39
C PRO A 241 -16.61 8.65 -4.87
N ALA A 242 -17.94 8.75 -4.70
CA ALA A 242 -18.86 7.68 -5.12
C ALA A 242 -18.90 7.49 -6.64
N ARG A 243 -18.89 8.60 -7.41
CA ARG A 243 -18.83 8.54 -8.87
C ARG A 243 -17.50 8.00 -9.38
N LEU A 244 -16.39 8.40 -8.74
CA LEU A 244 -15.06 7.87 -9.08
C LEU A 244 -14.96 6.37 -8.78
N ALA A 245 -15.50 5.93 -7.63
CA ALA A 245 -15.57 4.52 -7.27
C ALA A 245 -16.40 3.72 -8.28
N ALA A 246 -17.59 4.20 -8.65
CA ALA A 246 -18.44 3.58 -9.67
C ALA A 246 -17.72 3.48 -11.03
N ALA A 247 -17.00 4.52 -11.46
CA ALA A 247 -16.21 4.48 -12.69
C ALA A 247 -15.07 3.44 -12.62
N MET A 248 -14.44 3.26 -11.46
CA MET A 248 -13.40 2.26 -11.26
C MET A 248 -13.95 0.83 -11.28
N MET A 249 -15.06 0.57 -10.60
CA MET A 249 -15.68 -0.77 -10.49
C MET A 249 -16.48 -1.15 -11.73
N GLY A 250 -17.19 -0.23 -12.35
CA GLY A 250 -18.08 -0.45 -13.50
C GLY A 250 -19.57 -0.52 -13.15
N GLU A 251 -20.43 -0.12 -14.09
CA GLU A 251 -21.88 -0.20 -13.93
C GLU A 251 -22.29 -1.65 -13.69
N GLY A 252 -22.90 -1.94 -12.55
CA GLY A 252 -23.42 -3.26 -12.16
C GLY A 252 -22.73 -3.93 -10.98
N GLU A 253 -21.56 -3.44 -10.53
CA GLU A 253 -20.82 -3.99 -9.38
C GLU A 253 -20.92 -3.12 -8.11
N ALA A 254 -21.46 -1.91 -8.20
CA ALA A 254 -21.69 -1.04 -7.03
C ALA A 254 -23.17 -1.06 -6.61
N PRO A 255 -23.49 -1.15 -5.33
CA PRO A 255 -24.85 -0.85 -4.86
C PRO A 255 -25.16 0.64 -5.19
N PRO A 256 -26.40 0.96 -5.61
CA PRO A 256 -26.78 2.33 -5.91
C PRO A 256 -26.59 3.20 -4.66
N PRO A 257 -25.99 4.41 -4.79
CA PRO A 257 -25.90 5.34 -3.66
C PRO A 257 -27.34 5.71 -3.23
N ALA A 258 -27.65 5.54 -1.96
CA ALA A 258 -28.86 6.08 -1.37
C ALA A 258 -28.83 7.60 -1.53
N GLU A 259 -29.88 8.18 -2.12
CA GLU A 259 -30.02 9.64 -2.25
C GLU A 259 -29.95 10.26 -0.85
N GLY A 260 -28.92 11.05 -0.58
CA GLY A 260 -28.81 11.89 0.59
C GLY A 260 -27.67 11.65 1.55
N ASP A 261 -26.83 10.61 1.36
CA ASP A 261 -25.68 10.38 2.25
C ASP A 261 -24.37 10.26 1.46
N THR A 262 -23.33 10.94 1.98
CA THR A 262 -21.94 10.59 1.68
C THR A 262 -21.83 9.08 1.85
N ALA A 263 -21.48 8.34 0.78
CA ALA A 263 -21.43 6.88 0.77
C ALA A 263 -20.81 6.37 2.07
N ALA A 264 -21.67 5.87 2.96
CA ALA A 264 -21.20 5.32 4.23
C ALA A 264 -20.31 4.14 3.88
N PRO A 265 -19.07 4.09 4.36
CA PRO A 265 -18.18 2.98 4.14
C PRO A 265 -18.89 1.69 4.54
N ILE A 266 -18.77 0.64 3.70
CA ILE A 266 -19.46 -0.65 3.91
C ILE A 266 -19.18 -1.20 5.31
N GLY A 267 -17.96 -1.00 5.84
CA GLY A 267 -17.55 -1.38 7.18
C GLY A 267 -18.34 -0.67 8.29
N ARG A 268 -18.54 0.64 8.18
CA ARG A 268 -19.26 1.41 9.21
C ARG A 268 -20.74 1.03 9.32
N ALA A 269 -21.39 0.71 8.20
CA ALA A 269 -22.77 0.22 8.20
C ALA A 269 -22.88 -1.19 8.81
N LEU A 270 -21.91 -2.09 8.53
CA LEU A 270 -21.84 -3.41 9.13
C LEU A 270 -21.43 -3.36 10.61
N HIS A 271 -20.60 -2.40 10.98
CA HIS A 271 -20.12 -2.20 12.34
C HIS A 271 -21.18 -1.60 13.28
N ALA A 272 -22.00 -0.66 12.79
CA ALA A 272 -23.09 -0.05 13.55
C ALA A 272 -24.17 -1.06 13.97
N MET A 273 -24.24 -2.24 13.35
CA MET A 273 -25.29 -3.23 13.63
C MET A 273 -25.02 -4.10 14.86
N GLN A 274 -23.79 -4.19 15.39
CA GLN A 274 -23.47 -5.01 16.58
C GLN A 274 -22.34 -4.38 17.41
N PRO A 275 -22.65 -3.53 18.41
CA PRO A 275 -21.64 -3.03 19.32
C PRO A 275 -21.01 -4.19 20.12
N THR A 276 -19.70 -4.15 20.30
CA THR A 276 -18.99 -5.14 21.14
C THR A 276 -19.53 -5.05 22.56
N ALA A 277 -19.96 -6.18 23.14
CA ALA A 277 -20.47 -6.20 24.50
C ALA A 277 -19.35 -5.74 25.47
N ALA A 278 -19.63 -4.74 26.30
CA ALA A 278 -18.64 -4.19 27.25
C ALA A 278 -18.02 -5.27 28.18
N ASN A 279 -18.74 -6.38 28.40
CA ASN A 279 -18.32 -7.52 29.23
C ASN A 279 -17.83 -8.74 28.41
N ALA A 280 -17.55 -8.58 27.10
CA ALA A 280 -17.02 -9.70 26.33
C ALA A 280 -15.67 -10.17 26.88
N PRO A 281 -15.42 -11.49 26.91
CA PRO A 281 -14.17 -12.05 27.44
C PRO A 281 -12.97 -11.61 26.58
N ILE A 282 -11.81 -11.46 27.22
CA ILE A 282 -10.56 -11.16 26.51
C ILE A 282 -10.14 -12.44 25.77
N ALA A 283 -10.11 -12.37 24.45
CA ALA A 283 -9.71 -13.47 23.58
C ALA A 283 -8.19 -13.49 23.33
N LEU A 284 -7.57 -12.31 23.16
CA LEU A 284 -6.12 -12.16 23.05
C LEU A 284 -5.64 -11.16 24.09
N HIS A 285 -4.65 -11.55 24.90
CA HIS A 285 -3.99 -10.65 25.84
C HIS A 285 -2.48 -10.76 25.69
N VAL A 286 -1.85 -9.63 25.50
CA VAL A 286 -0.39 -9.46 25.38
C VAL A 286 0.05 -8.58 26.56
N ALA A 287 1.03 -9.03 27.33
CA ALA A 287 1.56 -8.29 28.48
C ALA A 287 3.09 -8.22 28.41
N GLY A 288 3.63 -7.02 28.31
CA GLY A 288 5.07 -6.75 28.38
C GLY A 288 5.89 -7.43 27.27
N LEU A 289 5.36 -7.54 26.05
CA LEU A 289 6.04 -8.21 24.94
C LEU A 289 7.29 -7.43 24.52
N ARG A 290 8.40 -8.17 24.38
CA ARG A 290 9.66 -7.68 23.80
C ARG A 290 10.11 -8.58 22.67
N ALA A 291 10.53 -7.97 21.56
CA ALA A 291 11.07 -8.69 20.40
C ALA A 291 12.20 -7.87 19.73
N LEU A 292 13.19 -8.58 19.19
CA LEU A 292 14.26 -7.97 18.41
C LEU A 292 13.83 -7.77 16.96
N GLY A 293 14.31 -6.72 16.34
CA GLY A 293 14.28 -6.52 14.89
C GLY A 293 15.38 -7.33 14.17
N ASP A 294 15.38 -7.28 12.85
CA ASP A 294 16.32 -8.02 12.00
C ASP A 294 17.80 -7.62 12.22
N ARG A 295 18.04 -6.41 12.75
CA ARG A 295 19.39 -5.91 13.07
C ARG A 295 19.85 -6.24 14.48
N GLY A 296 19.08 -7.02 15.24
CA GLY A 296 19.40 -7.38 16.63
C GLY A 296 19.13 -6.26 17.66
N THR A 297 18.56 -5.13 17.23
CA THR A 297 18.07 -4.06 18.11
C THR A 297 16.66 -4.39 18.59
N LEU A 298 16.27 -3.90 19.75
CA LEU A 298 14.91 -4.06 20.24
C LEU A 298 13.94 -3.30 19.32
N ALA A 299 12.91 -3.97 18.82
CA ALA A 299 11.91 -3.41 17.92
C ALA A 299 10.52 -3.35 18.56
N VAL A 300 10.24 -4.20 19.56
CA VAL A 300 9.02 -4.14 20.38
C VAL A 300 9.44 -3.99 21.83
N HIS A 301 8.94 -2.95 22.49
CA HIS A 301 9.38 -2.48 23.81
C HIS A 301 8.25 -2.57 24.84
N ASP A 302 8.20 -3.63 25.66
CA ASP A 302 7.22 -3.82 26.75
C ASP A 302 5.75 -3.59 26.31
N LEU A 303 5.42 -4.03 25.10
CA LEU A 303 4.12 -3.79 24.50
C LEU A 303 3.04 -4.60 25.19
N SER A 304 1.95 -3.93 25.58
CA SER A 304 0.78 -4.56 26.17
C SER A 304 -0.48 -4.13 25.43
N LEU A 305 -1.35 -5.09 25.11
CA LEU A 305 -2.67 -4.85 24.50
C LEU A 305 -3.62 -6.01 24.78
N SER A 306 -4.90 -5.77 24.63
CA SER A 306 -5.92 -6.81 24.74
C SER A 306 -6.98 -6.67 23.67
N VAL A 307 -7.49 -7.79 23.16
CA VAL A 307 -8.60 -7.84 22.19
C VAL A 307 -9.70 -8.72 22.76
N ARG A 308 -10.92 -8.23 22.77
CA ARG A 308 -12.09 -8.95 23.26
C ARG A 308 -12.70 -9.84 22.18
N SER A 309 -13.44 -10.86 22.57
CA SER A 309 -14.26 -11.62 21.63
C SER A 309 -15.28 -10.72 20.95
N GLY A 310 -15.39 -10.80 19.62
CA GLY A 310 -16.27 -9.94 18.83
C GLY A 310 -15.78 -8.49 18.68
N GLU A 311 -14.49 -8.23 18.92
CA GLU A 311 -13.84 -6.93 18.77
C GLU A 311 -12.83 -6.95 17.60
N ILE A 312 -12.77 -5.84 16.86
CA ILE A 312 -11.65 -5.52 15.98
C ILE A 312 -10.81 -4.43 16.64
N LEU A 313 -9.61 -4.79 17.12
CA LEU A 313 -8.62 -3.84 17.60
C LEU A 313 -7.70 -3.46 16.43
N GLY A 314 -7.74 -2.19 16.02
CA GLY A 314 -6.85 -1.61 15.03
C GLY A 314 -5.50 -1.23 15.65
N VAL A 315 -4.40 -1.55 14.97
CA VAL A 315 -3.05 -1.08 15.31
C VAL A 315 -2.57 -0.16 14.20
N ALA A 316 -2.56 1.13 14.48
CA ALA A 316 -2.04 2.16 13.59
C ALA A 316 -0.54 2.36 13.83
N GLY A 317 0.18 2.76 12.79
CA GLY A 317 1.59 3.14 12.90
C GLY A 317 2.24 3.25 11.53
N VAL A 318 3.30 4.04 11.44
CA VAL A 318 4.11 4.13 10.23
C VAL A 318 5.02 2.90 10.11
N SER A 319 5.27 2.45 8.89
CA SER A 319 6.17 1.33 8.61
C SER A 319 7.51 1.47 9.34
N GLY A 320 7.93 0.38 9.99
CA GLY A 320 9.19 0.35 10.76
C GLY A 320 9.05 0.67 12.25
N ASN A 321 7.85 0.96 12.75
CA ASN A 321 7.59 1.20 14.18
C ASN A 321 7.40 -0.08 15.01
N GLY A 322 7.71 -1.29 14.47
CA GLY A 322 7.69 -2.55 15.20
C GLY A 322 6.42 -3.40 15.00
N GLN A 323 5.48 -2.95 14.16
CA GLN A 323 4.22 -3.68 13.87
C GLN A 323 4.50 -5.06 13.26
N ARG A 324 5.45 -5.12 12.31
CA ARG A 324 5.87 -6.37 11.69
C ARG A 324 6.43 -7.35 12.72
N GLU A 325 7.33 -6.89 13.59
CA GLU A 325 7.94 -7.68 14.65
C GLU A 325 6.90 -8.14 15.67
N LEU A 326 5.90 -7.31 15.99
CA LEU A 326 4.76 -7.68 16.82
C LEU A 326 3.99 -8.85 16.20
N VAL A 327 3.59 -8.73 14.92
CA VAL A 327 2.87 -9.79 14.19
C VAL A 327 3.68 -11.08 14.17
N GLU A 328 4.95 -11.02 13.74
CA GLU A 328 5.83 -12.19 13.65
C GLU A 328 6.02 -12.87 15.02
N ALA A 329 6.11 -12.09 16.10
CA ALA A 329 6.19 -12.64 17.47
C ALA A 329 4.87 -13.29 17.91
N LEU A 330 3.72 -12.75 17.52
CA LEU A 330 2.41 -13.31 17.86
C LEU A 330 2.09 -14.58 17.08
N VAL A 331 2.54 -14.68 15.82
CA VAL A 331 2.29 -15.87 14.97
C VAL A 331 3.40 -16.93 15.07
N GLY A 332 4.47 -16.68 15.85
CA GLY A 332 5.55 -17.64 16.09
C GLY A 332 6.67 -17.64 15.05
N GLN A 333 6.72 -16.64 14.19
CA GLN A 333 7.79 -16.44 13.19
C GLN A 333 9.03 -15.75 13.78
N ARG A 334 8.88 -15.10 14.95
CA ARG A 334 9.95 -14.41 15.66
C ARG A 334 9.97 -14.82 17.14
N PRO A 335 11.15 -15.07 17.73
CA PRO A 335 11.24 -15.37 19.15
C PRO A 335 10.88 -14.16 20.01
N ARG A 336 10.13 -14.41 21.07
CA ARG A 336 9.81 -13.42 22.10
C ARG A 336 10.95 -13.39 23.11
N LEU A 337 11.51 -12.22 23.39
CA LEU A 337 12.54 -12.06 24.42
C LEU A 337 11.94 -12.05 25.84
N ALA A 338 10.77 -11.43 25.98
CA ALA A 338 10.04 -11.33 27.24
C ALA A 338 8.55 -11.12 26.96
N GLY A 339 7.77 -11.15 28.02
CA GLY A 339 6.32 -10.94 27.98
C GLY A 339 5.54 -12.24 28.01
N ARG A 340 4.23 -12.08 28.25
CA ARG A 340 3.27 -13.19 28.26
C ARG A 340 2.17 -12.93 27.25
N VAL A 341 1.81 -13.96 26.51
CA VAL A 341 0.64 -13.93 25.61
C VAL A 341 -0.31 -15.04 26.04
N THR A 342 -1.59 -14.70 26.15
CA THR A 342 -2.65 -15.67 26.38
C THR A 342 -3.73 -15.53 25.31
N VAL A 343 -4.32 -16.66 24.94
CA VAL A 343 -5.48 -16.75 24.03
C VAL A 343 -6.59 -17.48 24.75
N MET A 344 -7.77 -16.90 24.84
CA MET A 344 -8.90 -17.42 25.61
C MET A 344 -8.53 -17.75 27.07
N GLY A 345 -7.64 -16.97 27.68
CA GLY A 345 -7.13 -17.15 29.02
C GLY A 345 -6.02 -18.21 29.18
N GLU A 346 -5.70 -18.98 28.15
CA GLU A 346 -4.67 -19.99 28.16
C GLU A 346 -3.31 -19.45 27.69
N PRO A 347 -2.17 -19.88 28.26
CA PRO A 347 -0.84 -19.55 27.78
C PRO A 347 -0.66 -19.93 26.31
N TYR A 348 -0.07 -19.02 25.53
CA TYR A 348 0.07 -19.16 24.10
C TYR A 348 1.51 -18.87 23.64
N ALA A 349 2.19 -19.90 23.13
CA ALA A 349 3.55 -19.83 22.61
C ALA A 349 3.62 -19.83 21.07
N ALA A 350 2.48 -19.68 20.40
CA ALA A 350 2.33 -19.67 18.94
C ALA A 350 2.81 -20.96 18.24
N LYS A 351 2.77 -22.10 18.93
CA LYS A 351 3.07 -23.39 18.32
C LYS A 351 1.91 -23.82 17.41
N ARG A 352 2.22 -24.62 16.39
CA ARG A 352 1.23 -25.09 15.42
C ARG A 352 0.01 -25.78 16.08
N GLU A 353 0.24 -26.66 17.06
CA GLU A 353 -0.83 -27.34 17.80
C GLU A 353 -1.68 -26.37 18.63
N GLU A 354 -1.06 -25.35 19.23
CA GLU A 354 -1.77 -24.29 19.97
C GLU A 354 -2.61 -23.44 19.02
N ASN A 355 -2.04 -23.03 17.86
CA ASN A 355 -2.76 -22.28 16.85
C ASN A 355 -4.02 -23.02 16.39
N ARG A 356 -3.93 -24.33 16.20
CA ARG A 356 -5.06 -25.16 15.82
C ARG A 356 -6.08 -25.31 16.96
N ARG A 357 -5.63 -25.69 18.15
CA ARG A 357 -6.49 -25.93 19.33
C ARG A 357 -7.21 -24.66 19.77
N LEU A 358 -6.49 -23.53 19.80
CA LEU A 358 -7.02 -22.22 20.20
C LEU A 358 -7.65 -21.44 19.03
N LYS A 359 -7.67 -22.04 17.82
CA LYS A 359 -8.27 -21.45 16.62
C LYS A 359 -7.71 -20.06 16.29
N VAL A 360 -6.37 -19.92 16.41
CA VAL A 360 -5.66 -18.71 16.02
C VAL A 360 -5.32 -18.77 14.54
N ARG A 361 -5.67 -17.74 13.80
CA ARG A 361 -5.43 -17.60 12.35
C ARG A 361 -4.67 -16.31 12.05
N SER A 362 -3.97 -16.26 10.92
CA SER A 362 -3.20 -15.07 10.54
C SER A 362 -3.22 -14.81 9.03
N LEU A 363 -3.39 -13.56 8.69
CA LEU A 363 -3.27 -13.02 7.32
C LEU A 363 -2.03 -12.12 7.30
N PRO A 364 -0.90 -12.56 6.69
CA PRO A 364 0.31 -11.74 6.62
C PRO A 364 0.25 -10.75 5.48
N GLU A 365 1.01 -9.67 5.59
CA GLU A 365 1.15 -8.61 4.59
C GLU A 365 1.66 -9.11 3.23
N GLU A 366 2.66 -10.01 3.23
CA GLU A 366 3.23 -10.63 2.03
C GLU A 366 2.89 -12.14 1.97
N PRO A 367 1.68 -12.53 1.55
CA PRO A 367 1.23 -13.92 1.70
C PRO A 367 2.06 -14.93 0.91
N LEU A 368 2.55 -14.59 -0.26
CA LEU A 368 3.39 -15.49 -1.06
C LEU A 368 4.70 -15.84 -0.33
N ARG A 369 5.28 -14.87 0.39
CA ARG A 369 6.54 -15.03 1.12
C ARG A 369 6.33 -15.66 2.49
N ASN A 370 5.29 -15.21 3.22
CA ASN A 370 5.14 -15.48 4.66
C ASN A 370 4.10 -16.56 4.96
N ALA A 371 3.27 -16.96 3.99
CA ALA A 371 2.18 -17.92 4.20
C ALA A 371 2.10 -19.03 3.15
N CYS A 372 2.92 -19.01 2.11
CA CYS A 372 2.88 -19.97 1.01
C CYS A 372 4.24 -20.61 0.74
N VAL A 373 4.21 -21.78 0.11
CA VAL A 373 5.38 -22.40 -0.51
C VAL A 373 5.20 -22.27 -2.02
N GLY A 374 5.99 -21.40 -2.66
CA GLY A 374 5.78 -20.96 -4.03
C GLY A 374 5.72 -22.06 -5.08
N ASP A 375 6.51 -23.14 -4.89
CA ASP A 375 6.59 -24.28 -5.82
C ASP A 375 5.46 -25.31 -5.62
N LEU A 376 4.80 -25.31 -4.48
CA LEU A 376 3.65 -26.16 -4.24
C LEU A 376 2.41 -25.64 -4.98
N SER A 377 1.52 -26.56 -5.32
CA SER A 377 0.24 -26.24 -5.96
C SER A 377 -0.67 -25.39 -5.07
N VAL A 378 -1.68 -24.78 -5.67
CA VAL A 378 -2.74 -24.06 -4.94
C VAL A 378 -3.41 -24.99 -3.92
N ALA A 379 -3.74 -26.23 -4.31
CA ALA A 379 -4.36 -27.22 -3.42
C ALA A 379 -3.48 -27.57 -2.22
N GLU A 380 -2.18 -27.77 -2.42
CA GLU A 380 -1.24 -28.07 -1.34
C GLU A 380 -1.09 -26.86 -0.40
N ASN A 381 -0.98 -25.64 -0.94
CA ASN A 381 -0.94 -24.42 -0.13
C ASN A 381 -2.23 -24.20 0.67
N MET A 382 -3.39 -24.51 0.10
CA MET A 382 -4.67 -24.44 0.81
C MET A 382 -4.78 -25.49 1.93
N ALA A 383 -4.11 -26.64 1.80
CA ALA A 383 -4.09 -27.69 2.81
C ALA A 383 -3.10 -27.47 3.96
N LEU A 384 -2.13 -26.53 3.85
CA LEU A 384 -0.98 -26.39 4.78
C LEU A 384 -1.34 -26.32 6.27
N ARG A 385 -2.51 -25.82 6.65
CA ARG A 385 -2.92 -25.72 8.06
C ARG A 385 -3.30 -27.06 8.66
N ASP A 386 -4.00 -27.90 7.90
CA ASP A 386 -4.69 -29.08 8.40
C ASP A 386 -4.30 -30.36 7.64
N PHE A 387 -3.22 -30.31 6.82
CA PHE A 387 -2.84 -31.42 5.93
C PHE A 387 -2.64 -32.76 6.62
N ASP A 388 -2.23 -32.76 7.89
CA ASP A 388 -1.98 -33.90 8.75
C ASP A 388 -3.17 -34.30 9.65
N GLN A 389 -4.36 -33.75 9.40
CA GLN A 389 -5.55 -34.00 10.20
C GLN A 389 -6.64 -34.70 9.40
N PRO A 390 -7.47 -35.55 10.05
CA PRO A 390 -8.68 -36.05 9.43
C PRO A 390 -9.64 -34.90 9.03
N PRO A 391 -10.28 -34.96 7.88
CA PRO A 391 -10.22 -36.04 6.88
C PRO A 391 -9.11 -35.87 5.81
N LEU A 392 -8.23 -34.85 5.93
CA LEU A 392 -7.16 -34.55 4.98
C LEU A 392 -5.98 -35.52 5.09
N ALA A 393 -5.83 -36.18 6.21
CA ALA A 393 -4.93 -37.29 6.45
C ALA A 393 -5.55 -38.33 7.37
N TRP A 394 -5.02 -39.55 7.30
CA TRP A 394 -5.42 -40.66 8.17
C TRP A 394 -4.19 -41.24 8.85
N PRO A 395 -4.19 -41.47 10.17
CA PRO A 395 -3.10 -42.13 10.83
C PRO A 395 -3.01 -43.59 10.35
N ALA A 396 -1.86 -43.99 9.82
CA ALA A 396 -1.61 -45.35 9.35
C ALA A 396 -0.21 -45.80 9.72
N LEU A 397 -0.08 -46.88 10.54
CA LEU A 397 1.16 -47.62 10.85
C LEU A 397 2.40 -46.74 11.14
N GLY A 398 2.21 -45.65 11.89
CA GLY A 398 3.32 -44.76 12.28
C GLY A 398 3.64 -43.64 11.28
N ALA A 399 2.83 -43.45 10.25
CA ALA A 399 2.89 -42.33 9.32
C ALA A 399 1.47 -41.86 8.99
N ASP A 400 1.33 -40.60 8.54
CA ASP A 400 0.05 -40.08 8.08
C ASP A 400 -0.11 -40.33 6.58
N LEU A 401 -1.21 -40.97 6.20
CA LEU A 401 -1.58 -41.17 4.80
C LEU A 401 -2.36 -39.95 4.32
N LEU A 402 -1.75 -39.13 3.45
CA LEU A 402 -2.35 -37.90 2.95
C LEU A 402 -3.44 -38.15 1.91
N ASN A 403 -4.58 -37.47 2.04
CA ASN A 403 -5.72 -37.59 1.15
C ASN A 403 -5.67 -36.51 0.04
N PHE A 404 -4.75 -36.65 -0.90
CA PHE A 404 -4.60 -35.70 -2.03
C PHE A 404 -5.87 -35.49 -2.87
N PRO A 405 -6.71 -36.52 -3.14
CA PRO A 405 -7.98 -36.30 -3.82
C PRO A 405 -8.90 -35.32 -3.09
N LEU A 406 -8.97 -35.41 -1.76
CA LEU A 406 -9.81 -34.51 -0.95
C LEU A 406 -9.20 -33.10 -0.89
N TRP A 407 -7.85 -32.96 -0.85
CA TRP A 407 -7.21 -31.64 -0.93
C TRP A 407 -7.61 -30.91 -2.23
N ARG A 408 -7.57 -31.62 -3.36
CA ARG A 408 -7.96 -31.07 -4.66
C ARG A 408 -9.44 -30.72 -4.73
N SER A 409 -10.32 -31.57 -4.20
CA SER A 409 -11.76 -31.29 -4.17
C SER A 409 -12.05 -30.04 -3.34
N ARG A 410 -11.53 -29.97 -2.11
CA ARG A 410 -11.67 -28.80 -1.22
C ARG A 410 -11.10 -27.53 -1.84
N ALA A 411 -9.93 -27.64 -2.49
CA ALA A 411 -9.33 -26.49 -3.17
C ALA A 411 -10.20 -25.97 -4.32
N ARG A 412 -10.84 -26.84 -5.12
CA ARG A 412 -11.76 -26.41 -6.18
C ARG A 412 -12.99 -25.68 -5.60
N GLU A 413 -13.53 -26.14 -4.50
CA GLU A 413 -14.63 -25.48 -3.79
C GLU A 413 -14.21 -24.09 -3.33
N TRP A 414 -13.06 -23.97 -2.68
CA TRP A 414 -12.54 -22.69 -2.21
C TRP A 414 -12.10 -21.74 -3.33
N ILE A 415 -11.54 -22.27 -4.42
CA ILE A 415 -11.22 -21.48 -5.62
C ILE A 415 -12.49 -20.82 -6.16
N ALA A 416 -13.60 -21.56 -6.22
CA ALA A 416 -14.88 -21.03 -6.67
C ALA A 416 -15.50 -20.05 -5.66
N GLU A 417 -15.51 -20.37 -4.37
CA GLU A 417 -16.09 -19.55 -3.31
C GLU A 417 -15.38 -18.20 -3.13
N TYR A 418 -14.02 -18.22 -3.21
CA TYR A 418 -13.20 -17.01 -3.00
C TYR A 418 -12.78 -16.36 -4.32
N GLY A 419 -13.31 -16.79 -5.45
CA GLY A 419 -13.05 -16.19 -6.75
C GLY A 419 -11.56 -16.19 -7.15
N VAL A 420 -10.79 -17.22 -6.77
CA VAL A 420 -9.35 -17.32 -7.07
C VAL A 420 -9.13 -17.56 -8.57
N LYS A 421 -8.53 -16.62 -9.27
CA LYS A 421 -8.20 -16.78 -10.69
C LYS A 421 -6.90 -17.58 -10.83
N THR A 422 -7.04 -18.82 -11.27
CA THR A 422 -5.94 -19.77 -11.47
C THR A 422 -6.20 -20.67 -12.67
N GLN A 423 -5.16 -21.31 -13.21
CA GLN A 423 -5.29 -22.34 -14.25
C GLN A 423 -5.86 -23.66 -13.71
N GLY A 424 -5.98 -23.78 -12.39
CA GLY A 424 -6.53 -24.93 -11.68
C GLY A 424 -5.86 -25.15 -10.32
N GLU A 425 -6.43 -26.08 -9.53
CA GLU A 425 -5.93 -26.42 -8.19
C GLU A 425 -4.50 -27.00 -8.18
N GLY A 426 -4.03 -27.52 -9.33
CA GLY A 426 -2.69 -28.06 -9.50
C GLY A 426 -1.64 -27.04 -9.93
N ALA A 427 -2.00 -25.78 -10.24
CA ALA A 427 -1.05 -24.76 -10.64
C ALA A 427 -0.14 -24.36 -9.46
N PRO A 428 1.17 -24.11 -9.69
CA PRO A 428 2.05 -23.58 -8.65
C PRO A 428 1.53 -22.23 -8.15
N ILE A 429 1.48 -22.02 -6.80
CA ILE A 429 0.87 -20.80 -6.24
C ILE A 429 1.64 -19.53 -6.65
N ARG A 430 2.94 -19.61 -6.89
CA ARG A 430 3.76 -18.50 -7.40
C ARG A 430 3.35 -17.99 -8.78
N SER A 431 2.57 -18.78 -9.54
CA SER A 431 2.07 -18.37 -10.87
C SER A 431 0.84 -17.46 -10.79
N LEU A 432 0.26 -17.29 -9.60
CA LEU A 432 -0.88 -16.43 -9.37
C LEU A 432 -0.42 -14.97 -9.17
N SER A 433 -1.31 -14.03 -9.54
CA SER A 433 -1.11 -12.62 -9.13
C SER A 433 -1.23 -12.47 -7.61
N GLY A 434 -0.63 -11.41 -7.05
CA GLY A 434 -0.65 -11.15 -5.60
C GLY A 434 -2.05 -11.21 -4.99
N GLY A 435 -3.05 -10.58 -5.62
CA GLY A 435 -4.43 -10.63 -5.14
C GLY A 435 -5.05 -12.03 -5.16
N ASN A 436 -4.67 -12.89 -6.11
CA ASN A 436 -5.15 -14.28 -6.13
C ASN A 436 -4.42 -15.17 -5.10
N VAL A 437 -3.15 -14.90 -4.82
CA VAL A 437 -2.45 -15.53 -3.68
C VAL A 437 -3.13 -15.13 -2.38
N GLN A 438 -3.46 -13.84 -2.20
CA GLN A 438 -4.16 -13.34 -1.02
C GLN A 438 -5.51 -14.05 -0.84
N ARG A 439 -6.33 -14.18 -1.90
CA ARG A 439 -7.61 -14.91 -1.85
C ARG A 439 -7.44 -16.38 -1.50
N ALA A 440 -6.40 -17.04 -2.01
CA ALA A 440 -6.10 -18.44 -1.67
C ALA A 440 -5.71 -18.61 -0.19
N VAL A 441 -4.92 -17.68 0.35
CA VAL A 441 -4.56 -17.65 1.77
C VAL A 441 -5.78 -17.32 2.63
N LEU A 442 -6.61 -16.34 2.22
CA LEU A 442 -7.87 -16.02 2.90
C LEU A 442 -8.77 -17.26 3.01
N ALA A 443 -8.97 -17.99 1.92
CA ALA A 443 -9.78 -19.21 1.90
C ALA A 443 -9.30 -20.21 2.95
N ARG A 444 -7.99 -20.40 3.07
CA ARG A 444 -7.39 -21.29 4.07
C ARG A 444 -7.53 -20.77 5.50
N GLU A 445 -7.24 -19.48 5.72
CA GLU A 445 -7.17 -18.91 7.07
C GLU A 445 -8.55 -18.62 7.66
N LEU A 446 -9.55 -18.28 6.82
CA LEU A 446 -10.90 -17.97 7.28
C LEU A 446 -11.85 -19.17 7.27
N ALA A 447 -11.36 -20.36 6.88
CA ALA A 447 -12.14 -21.57 6.97
C ALA A 447 -12.35 -22.01 8.43
N GLY A 448 -13.59 -22.34 8.79
CA GLY A 448 -13.97 -22.88 10.10
C GLY A 448 -14.16 -21.80 11.18
N GLU A 449 -14.04 -22.22 12.43
CA GLU A 449 -14.18 -21.32 13.58
C GLU A 449 -12.86 -20.62 13.89
N ILE A 450 -12.94 -19.36 14.28
CA ILE A 450 -11.79 -18.49 14.58
C ILE A 450 -12.05 -17.80 15.90
N ASN A 451 -11.17 -18.03 16.89
CA ASN A 451 -11.20 -17.30 18.15
C ASN A 451 -10.38 -16.01 18.05
N VAL A 452 -9.22 -16.07 17.36
CA VAL A 452 -8.37 -14.91 17.16
C VAL A 452 -7.87 -14.88 15.70
N LEU A 453 -8.07 -13.77 15.02
CA LEU A 453 -7.50 -13.46 13.72
C LEU A 453 -6.47 -12.32 13.87
N ILE A 454 -5.25 -12.54 13.40
CA ILE A 454 -4.20 -11.52 13.31
C ILE A 454 -4.05 -11.17 11.83
N ALA A 455 -4.47 -9.99 11.44
CA ALA A 455 -4.44 -9.52 10.06
C ALA A 455 -3.45 -8.34 9.93
N ALA A 456 -2.41 -8.52 9.13
CA ALA A 456 -1.40 -7.50 8.87
C ALA A 456 -1.52 -6.99 7.43
N ASN A 457 -1.86 -5.70 7.27
CA ASN A 457 -2.08 -5.04 5.97
C ASN A 457 -2.86 -5.92 4.99
N PRO A 458 -4.04 -6.47 5.38
CA PRO A 458 -4.70 -7.55 4.64
C PRO A 458 -5.17 -7.14 3.24
N VAL A 459 -5.27 -5.85 2.98
CA VAL A 459 -5.73 -5.30 1.70
C VAL A 459 -4.62 -4.61 0.91
N PHE A 460 -3.38 -4.66 1.39
CA PHE A 460 -2.27 -3.98 0.74
C PHE A 460 -2.08 -4.44 -0.71
N GLY A 461 -2.07 -3.48 -1.62
CA GLY A 461 -1.84 -3.74 -3.04
C GLY A 461 -2.99 -4.43 -3.78
N LEU A 462 -4.20 -4.47 -3.23
CA LEU A 462 -5.39 -5.08 -3.84
C LEU A 462 -6.27 -4.07 -4.56
N ASP A 463 -7.14 -4.58 -5.43
CA ASP A 463 -8.20 -3.79 -6.06
C ASP A 463 -9.40 -3.59 -5.10
N PHE A 464 -10.26 -2.59 -5.39
CA PHE A 464 -11.39 -2.25 -4.52
C PHE A 464 -12.36 -3.39 -4.28
N ALA A 465 -12.65 -4.22 -5.28
CA ALA A 465 -13.55 -5.35 -5.12
C ALA A 465 -12.97 -6.39 -4.17
N ALA A 466 -11.65 -6.66 -4.26
CA ALA A 466 -10.96 -7.54 -3.34
C ALA A 466 -10.91 -6.96 -1.91
N VAL A 467 -10.68 -5.64 -1.78
CA VAL A 467 -10.70 -4.94 -0.48
C VAL A 467 -12.06 -5.11 0.19
N ALA A 468 -13.16 -4.78 -0.51
CA ALA A 468 -14.52 -4.91 0.02
C ALA A 468 -14.85 -6.36 0.44
N GLU A 469 -14.42 -7.35 -0.34
CA GLU A 469 -14.59 -8.76 -0.01
C GLU A 469 -13.83 -9.13 1.26
N ILE A 470 -12.55 -8.74 1.39
CA ILE A 470 -11.72 -9.04 2.57
C ILE A 470 -12.30 -8.38 3.82
N HIS A 471 -12.67 -7.10 3.74
CA HIS A 471 -13.30 -6.37 4.83
C HIS A 471 -14.60 -7.08 5.29
N SER A 472 -15.47 -7.46 4.34
CA SER A 472 -16.69 -8.19 4.65
C SER A 472 -16.41 -9.50 5.40
N ARG A 473 -15.38 -10.26 5.01
CA ARG A 473 -15.01 -11.51 5.67
C ARG A 473 -14.39 -11.30 7.04
N ILE A 474 -13.58 -10.25 7.24
CA ILE A 474 -13.05 -9.87 8.56
C ILE A 474 -14.20 -9.49 9.52
N VAL A 475 -15.15 -8.69 9.04
CA VAL A 475 -16.36 -8.33 9.82
C VAL A 475 -17.20 -9.56 10.15
N GLN A 476 -17.29 -10.55 9.26
CA GLN A 476 -17.98 -11.83 9.56
C GLN A 476 -17.28 -12.62 10.67
N VAL A 477 -15.92 -12.62 10.74
CA VAL A 477 -15.18 -13.24 11.86
C VAL A 477 -15.58 -12.56 13.17
N ARG A 478 -15.58 -11.23 13.21
CA ARG A 478 -16.05 -10.44 14.38
C ARG A 478 -17.49 -10.79 14.75
N ALA A 479 -18.39 -10.79 13.77
CA ALA A 479 -19.82 -11.06 14.00
C ALA A 479 -20.09 -12.47 14.57
N ARG A 480 -19.21 -13.44 14.29
CA ARG A 480 -19.26 -14.80 14.86
C ARG A 480 -18.61 -14.89 16.24
N GLY A 481 -18.17 -13.76 16.83
CA GLY A 481 -17.54 -13.69 18.15
C GLY A 481 -16.02 -13.85 18.12
N GLY A 482 -15.39 -13.96 16.98
CA GLY A 482 -13.93 -13.95 16.85
C GLY A 482 -13.33 -12.58 17.18
N ALA A 483 -12.18 -12.57 17.85
CA ALA A 483 -11.38 -11.36 18.08
C ALA A 483 -10.47 -11.11 16.87
N VAL A 484 -10.35 -9.87 16.43
CA VAL A 484 -9.48 -9.49 15.31
C VAL A 484 -8.46 -8.46 15.78
N LEU A 485 -7.18 -8.74 15.57
CA LEU A 485 -6.10 -7.77 15.65
C LEU A 485 -5.77 -7.34 14.23
N LEU A 486 -6.19 -6.13 13.85
CA LEU A 486 -6.01 -5.57 12.51
C LEU A 486 -4.87 -4.56 12.52
N ILE A 487 -3.76 -4.90 11.92
CA ILE A 487 -2.62 -3.99 11.74
C ILE A 487 -2.72 -3.40 10.35
N SER A 488 -2.75 -2.06 10.25
CA SER A 488 -2.79 -1.37 8.96
C SER A 488 -2.03 -0.04 9.02
N GLU A 489 -1.34 0.27 7.95
CA GLU A 489 -0.75 1.59 7.70
C GLU A 489 -1.80 2.58 7.16
N ASP A 490 -2.94 2.08 6.66
CA ASP A 490 -4.04 2.91 6.18
C ASP A 490 -5.01 3.25 7.32
N LEU A 491 -4.98 4.51 7.75
CA LEU A 491 -5.90 5.01 8.78
C LEU A 491 -7.37 4.99 8.34
N ASP A 492 -7.66 5.08 7.04
CA ASP A 492 -9.03 4.99 6.56
C ASP A 492 -9.57 3.58 6.77
N GLU A 493 -8.77 2.54 6.50
CA GLU A 493 -9.11 1.16 6.80
C GLU A 493 -9.39 0.97 8.30
N LEU A 494 -8.53 1.49 9.17
CA LEU A 494 -8.70 1.34 10.62
C LEU A 494 -9.93 2.10 11.14
N LEU A 495 -10.15 3.33 10.69
CA LEU A 495 -11.33 4.13 11.07
C LEU A 495 -12.65 3.52 10.56
N GLU A 496 -12.60 2.78 9.45
CA GLU A 496 -13.74 2.07 8.89
C GLU A 496 -14.04 0.76 9.63
N MET A 497 -13.00 0.00 9.98
CA MET A 497 -13.12 -1.39 10.39
C MET A 497 -13.03 -1.62 11.91
N ALA A 498 -12.24 -0.80 12.62
CA ALA A 498 -11.92 -1.06 14.02
C ALA A 498 -13.02 -0.59 15.00
N ASP A 499 -13.17 -1.30 16.12
CA ASP A 499 -13.93 -0.85 17.28
C ASP A 499 -13.11 0.13 18.12
N ARG A 500 -11.83 -0.20 18.30
CA ARG A 500 -10.86 0.56 19.08
C ARG A 500 -9.54 0.59 18.31
N ILE A 501 -8.80 1.67 18.41
CA ILE A 501 -7.52 1.88 17.72
C ILE A 501 -6.44 2.17 18.75
N VAL A 502 -5.33 1.45 18.63
CA VAL A 502 -4.07 1.76 19.32
C VAL A 502 -3.05 2.28 18.31
N VAL A 503 -2.25 3.28 18.69
CA VAL A 503 -1.16 3.78 17.86
C VAL A 503 0.15 3.20 18.38
N MET A 504 0.92 2.61 17.47
CA MET A 504 2.23 2.07 17.76
C MET A 504 3.31 3.00 17.17
N SER A 505 4.20 3.46 18.02
CA SER A 505 5.38 4.25 17.67
C SER A 505 6.59 3.75 18.46
N GLU A 506 7.75 3.65 17.79
CA GLU A 506 9.02 3.18 18.39
C GLU A 506 8.87 1.89 19.21
N GLY A 507 8.08 0.94 18.73
CA GLY A 507 7.86 -0.35 19.38
C GLY A 507 6.96 -0.34 20.60
N ARG A 508 6.26 0.75 20.89
CA ARG A 508 5.36 0.94 22.04
C ARG A 508 3.96 1.32 21.59
N VAL A 509 2.96 1.00 22.41
CA VAL A 509 1.66 1.63 22.31
C VAL A 509 1.76 3.01 22.97
N VAL A 510 1.54 4.07 22.18
CA VAL A 510 1.65 5.47 22.62
C VAL A 510 0.31 6.16 22.79
N TYR A 511 -0.75 5.65 22.16
CA TYR A 511 -2.09 6.20 22.22
C TYR A 511 -3.15 5.11 22.02
N GLU A 512 -4.31 5.27 22.63
CA GLU A 512 -5.46 4.38 22.50
C GLU A 512 -6.76 5.17 22.52
N THR A 513 -7.71 4.83 21.63
CA THR A 513 -9.00 5.50 21.54
C THR A 513 -10.06 4.58 20.93
N ASP A 514 -11.34 4.87 21.20
CA ASP A 514 -12.46 4.25 20.47
C ASP A 514 -12.50 4.79 19.04
N ALA A 515 -12.66 3.90 18.05
CA ALA A 515 -12.68 4.31 16.65
C ALA A 515 -13.82 5.29 16.31
N ALA A 516 -14.95 5.21 17.01
CA ALA A 516 -16.09 6.11 16.83
C ALA A 516 -15.78 7.58 17.18
N THR A 517 -14.84 7.82 18.08
CA THR A 517 -14.40 9.16 18.54
C THR A 517 -13.00 9.52 18.05
N ALA A 518 -12.37 8.64 17.30
CA ALA A 518 -11.01 8.83 16.81
C ALA A 518 -10.95 9.96 15.78
N GLU A 519 -10.04 10.89 15.98
CA GLU A 519 -9.75 11.95 15.03
C GLU A 519 -8.47 11.64 14.26
N ARG A 520 -8.56 11.64 12.92
CA ARG A 520 -7.45 11.30 12.03
C ARG A 520 -6.16 12.08 12.33
N HIS A 521 -6.28 13.40 12.61
CA HIS A 521 -5.12 14.24 12.87
C HIS A 521 -4.43 13.89 14.19
N VAL A 522 -5.20 13.47 15.22
CA VAL A 522 -4.66 13.03 16.51
C VAL A 522 -3.90 11.70 16.34
N LEU A 523 -4.53 10.71 15.65
CA LEU A 523 -3.87 9.45 15.34
C LEU A 523 -2.56 9.66 14.56
N GLY A 524 -2.61 10.48 13.51
CA GLY A 524 -1.45 10.77 12.69
C GLY A 524 -0.32 11.48 13.45
N ALA A 525 -0.64 12.40 14.37
CA ALA A 525 0.35 13.05 15.23
C ALA A 525 1.10 12.03 16.11
N HIS A 526 0.37 11.08 16.72
CA HIS A 526 0.99 10.01 17.50
C HIS A 526 1.77 9.00 16.65
N MET A 527 1.36 8.76 15.39
CA MET A 527 2.10 7.90 14.46
C MET A 527 3.47 8.51 14.08
N GLY A 528 3.54 9.83 13.95
CA GLY A 528 4.76 10.58 13.56
C GLY A 528 5.74 10.85 14.69
N GLY A 529 5.47 10.38 15.93
CA GLY A 529 6.38 10.59 17.07
C GLY A 529 6.29 11.97 17.73
N GLY A 530 5.20 12.72 17.50
CA GLY A 530 4.94 14.00 18.17
C GLY A 530 4.69 13.81 19.68
N ASP A 531 5.26 14.68 20.48
CA ASP A 531 5.33 14.76 21.95
C ASP A 531 4.61 13.68 22.78
N HIS A 532 5.38 12.81 23.39
CA HIS A 532 4.96 11.75 24.31
C HIS A 532 4.51 12.28 25.70
N HIS A 533 3.70 13.36 25.77
CA HIS A 533 3.23 13.92 27.02
C HIS A 533 1.69 14.00 27.10
N ALA A 534 1.02 12.82 27.04
CA ALA A 534 -0.28 12.67 27.66
C ALA A 534 -0.32 11.29 28.36
N PRO A 535 -0.70 11.21 29.64
CA PRO A 535 -0.72 9.94 30.38
C PRO A 535 -1.83 9.06 29.82
N VAL A 536 -1.48 7.80 29.50
CA VAL A 536 -2.46 6.74 29.30
C VAL A 536 -3.26 6.63 30.60
N ALA A 537 -4.56 6.90 30.55
CA ALA A 537 -5.45 6.68 31.68
C ALA A 537 -5.47 5.19 32.03
N ALA A 538 -5.20 4.87 33.29
CA ALA A 538 -5.10 3.53 33.84
C ALA A 538 -6.48 2.82 33.92
#